data_fcfcc8fb3943fef495de163fb3c16a06
#
_entry.id   fcfcc8fb3943fef495de163fb3c16a06
#
_cell.length_a   1.000
_cell.length_b   1.000
_cell.length_c   1.000
_cell.angle_alpha   90.00
_cell.angle_beta   90.00
_cell.angle_gamma   90.00
#
_symmetry.space_group_name_H-M   'P 1'
#
loop_
_entity.id
_entity.type
_entity.pdbx_description
1 polymer ?
#
loop_
_entity_poly.entity_id
_entity_poly.type
_entity_poly.pdbx_seq_one_letter_code
_entity_poly.pdbx_strand_id
1 'polypeptide(L)'
;MAAFIVRRLLGMVAVLFAVSFLVFVIFIKIPGGDPASRMAGKNPLPQNITNIRKQWGFDKPFYVQYVRMMQKAGNGLLPGKHGQYDVLRSFDTKQDVAHQIKRGIPATFSLCIGAAIIWLFFGTLVGVISAVYAGRFSDRAITTLALIGVSMPVFWLGIVLRFFLAEKPNNPPFPDGGYVGLTDDPVAWAHHLILPWFCLSILFIGFYGRVLRSNMLDVMNEDYVRTAKAKGLGPKRVLLKHVLRNSMIPIVTLFALDFAAVLGGGAILTETVFDLKGVGWYAAQSVGGLDLPPIMGVTLYGAFFIVFFSALVDILYVWLDPRIRPS
;
A
#
# COMPACT_ATOMS: atom_id res chain seq x y z
N MET A 1 13.06 -8.17 25.28
CA MET A 1 12.09 -8.53 24.21
C MET A 1 10.66 -8.07 24.55
N ALA A 2 10.04 -8.53 25.65
CA ALA A 2 8.66 -8.13 26.00
C ALA A 2 8.51 -6.60 26.15
N ALA A 3 9.40 -5.94 26.88
CA ALA A 3 9.38 -4.48 27.04
C ALA A 3 9.52 -3.72 25.70
N PHE A 4 10.33 -4.22 24.78
CA PHE A 4 10.47 -3.65 23.43
C PHE A 4 9.14 -3.76 22.65
N ILE A 5 8.51 -4.94 22.64
CA ILE A 5 7.24 -5.16 21.95
C ILE A 5 6.14 -4.25 22.54
N VAL A 6 6.05 -4.17 23.88
CA VAL A 6 5.08 -3.29 24.54
C VAL A 6 5.31 -1.83 24.18
N ARG A 7 6.56 -1.36 24.22
CA ARG A 7 6.90 0.02 23.82
C ARG A 7 6.54 0.29 22.36
N ARG A 8 6.71 -0.71 21.47
CA ARG A 8 6.38 -0.57 20.06
C ARG A 8 4.87 -0.52 19.82
N LEU A 9 4.10 -1.36 20.52
CA LEU A 9 2.65 -1.34 20.48
C LEU A 9 2.08 -0.02 21.02
N LEU A 10 2.63 0.50 22.10
CA LEU A 10 2.25 1.82 22.61
C LEU A 10 2.57 2.94 21.60
N GLY A 11 3.73 2.87 20.96
CA GLY A 11 4.10 3.78 19.88
C GLY A 11 3.13 3.70 18.71
N MET A 12 2.73 2.50 18.28
CA MET A 12 1.73 2.27 17.24
C MET A 12 0.39 2.95 17.60
N VAL A 13 -0.10 2.76 18.83
CA VAL A 13 -1.33 3.39 19.29
C VAL A 13 -1.21 4.92 19.28
N ALA A 14 -0.08 5.46 19.75
CA ALA A 14 0.16 6.90 19.76
C ALA A 14 0.18 7.49 18.34
N VAL A 15 0.82 6.81 17.37
CA VAL A 15 0.86 7.25 15.97
C VAL A 15 -0.54 7.18 15.35
N LEU A 16 -1.28 6.09 15.56
CA LEU A 16 -2.66 5.97 15.08
C LEU A 16 -3.58 7.05 15.64
N PHE A 17 -3.42 7.36 16.93
CA PHE A 17 -4.13 8.48 17.55
C PHE A 17 -3.76 9.81 16.90
N ALA A 18 -2.46 10.09 16.71
CA ALA A 18 -2.00 11.33 16.07
C ALA A 18 -2.51 11.45 14.63
N VAL A 19 -2.44 10.37 13.83
CA VAL A 19 -2.95 10.36 12.45
C VAL A 19 -4.48 10.56 12.43
N SER A 20 -5.22 9.85 13.27
CA SER A 20 -6.69 10.02 13.32
C SER A 20 -7.10 11.43 13.75
N PHE A 21 -6.34 12.05 14.65
CA PHE A 21 -6.56 13.44 15.06
C PHE A 21 -6.24 14.41 13.91
N LEU A 22 -5.15 14.20 13.18
CA LEU A 22 -4.81 14.98 11.98
C LEU A 22 -5.89 14.85 10.90
N VAL A 23 -6.39 13.63 10.64
CA VAL A 23 -7.51 13.38 9.71
C VAL A 23 -8.73 14.19 10.15
N PHE A 24 -9.08 14.16 11.43
CA PHE A 24 -10.18 14.97 11.96
C PHE A 24 -9.97 16.47 11.73
N VAL A 25 -8.78 16.98 12.02
CA VAL A 25 -8.47 18.41 11.86
C VAL A 25 -8.51 18.80 10.37
N ILE A 26 -7.85 18.02 9.51
CA ILE A 26 -7.74 18.32 8.08
C ILE A 26 -9.11 18.29 7.40
N PHE A 27 -9.94 17.30 7.67
CA PHE A 27 -11.22 17.13 6.95
C PHE A 27 -12.41 17.87 7.59
N ILE A 28 -12.35 18.15 8.89
CA ILE A 28 -13.49 18.76 9.59
C ILE A 28 -13.21 20.19 10.00
N LYS A 29 -11.97 20.54 10.39
CA LYS A 29 -11.65 21.87 10.96
C LYS A 29 -11.03 22.85 9.98
N ILE A 30 -10.05 22.43 9.19
CA ILE A 30 -9.31 23.32 8.28
C ILE A 30 -10.18 23.91 7.18
N PRO A 31 -11.08 23.16 6.49
CA PRO A 31 -11.79 23.69 5.32
C PRO A 31 -12.85 24.72 5.65
N GLY A 32 -12.75 25.59 6.54
CA GLY A 32 -13.66 26.74 6.81
C GLY A 32 -15.17 26.46 6.61
N GLY A 33 -16.04 27.28 7.18
CA GLY A 33 -17.48 27.12 7.07
C GLY A 33 -18.06 26.00 7.96
N ASP A 34 -19.37 25.79 7.86
CA ASP A 34 -20.07 24.77 8.64
C ASP A 34 -19.83 23.36 8.05
N PRO A 35 -19.19 22.43 8.78
CA PRO A 35 -19.01 21.05 8.32
C PRO A 35 -20.32 20.36 7.95
N ALA A 36 -21.41 20.65 8.68
CA ALA A 36 -22.71 20.03 8.42
C ALA A 36 -23.29 20.43 7.06
N SER A 37 -23.10 21.68 6.63
CA SER A 37 -23.56 22.13 5.32
C SER A 37 -22.79 21.48 4.17
N ARG A 38 -21.47 21.30 4.33
CA ARG A 38 -20.64 20.59 3.34
C ARG A 38 -21.04 19.11 3.21
N MET A 39 -21.35 18.48 4.34
CA MET A 39 -21.78 17.08 4.41
C MET A 39 -23.22 16.86 3.91
N ALA A 40 -24.03 17.91 3.81
CA ALA A 40 -25.41 17.82 3.37
C ALA A 40 -25.59 17.81 1.85
N GLY A 41 -24.51 18.02 1.06
CA GLY A 41 -24.52 17.96 -0.41
C GLY A 41 -24.73 19.33 -1.07
N LYS A 42 -24.92 19.33 -2.40
CA LYS A 42 -24.93 20.57 -3.23
C LYS A 42 -26.14 21.49 -2.99
N ASN A 43 -27.31 20.93 -2.65
CA ASN A 43 -28.54 21.70 -2.36
C ASN A 43 -29.23 21.15 -1.12
N PRO A 44 -28.68 21.37 0.08
CA PRO A 44 -29.21 20.75 1.28
C PRO A 44 -30.46 21.44 1.79
N LEU A 45 -31.45 20.66 2.18
CA LEU A 45 -32.56 21.18 2.98
C LEU A 45 -32.05 21.62 4.36
N PRO A 46 -32.51 22.76 4.91
CA PRO A 46 -32.08 23.25 6.24
C PRO A 46 -32.23 22.18 7.34
N GLN A 47 -33.23 21.33 7.22
CA GLN A 47 -33.51 20.25 8.15
C GLN A 47 -32.44 19.15 8.13
N ASN A 48 -31.87 18.85 6.94
CA ASN A 48 -30.77 17.89 6.78
C ASN A 48 -29.49 18.42 7.42
N ILE A 49 -29.18 19.70 7.24
CA ILE A 49 -28.03 20.36 7.88
C ILE A 49 -28.14 20.26 9.40
N THR A 50 -29.32 20.56 9.95
CA THR A 50 -29.57 20.51 11.39
C THR A 50 -29.43 19.08 11.92
N ASN A 51 -29.92 18.09 11.20
CA ASN A 51 -29.80 16.68 11.57
C ASN A 51 -28.33 16.23 11.57
N ILE A 52 -27.57 16.54 10.54
CA ILE A 52 -26.15 16.21 10.45
C ILE A 52 -25.37 16.89 11.58
N ARG A 53 -25.64 18.17 11.84
CA ARG A 53 -25.00 18.92 12.95
C ARG A 53 -25.22 18.24 14.30
N LYS A 54 -26.46 17.82 14.62
CA LYS A 54 -26.78 17.09 15.86
C LYS A 54 -26.12 15.72 15.90
N GLN A 55 -26.13 14.97 14.80
CA GLN A 55 -25.59 13.60 14.72
C GLN A 55 -24.07 13.55 14.91
N TRP A 56 -23.36 14.52 14.33
CA TRP A 56 -21.92 14.63 14.44
C TRP A 56 -21.49 15.44 15.67
N GLY A 57 -22.45 16.16 16.30
CA GLY A 57 -22.19 17.04 17.45
C GLY A 57 -21.31 18.21 17.09
N PHE A 58 -21.49 18.80 15.88
CA PHE A 58 -20.75 19.98 15.49
C PHE A 58 -21.08 21.23 16.31
N ASP A 59 -22.14 21.16 17.10
CA ASP A 59 -22.53 22.12 18.13
C ASP A 59 -21.76 21.94 19.47
N LYS A 60 -21.00 20.84 19.62
CA LYS A 60 -20.28 20.49 20.84
C LYS A 60 -18.81 20.90 20.78
N PRO A 61 -18.08 20.93 21.90
CA PRO A 61 -16.63 21.15 21.93
C PRO A 61 -15.88 20.19 21.01
N PHE A 62 -14.73 20.63 20.46
CA PHE A 62 -13.99 19.90 19.43
C PHE A 62 -13.60 18.47 19.85
N TYR A 63 -13.27 18.25 21.12
CA TYR A 63 -12.90 16.92 21.61
C TYR A 63 -14.09 15.95 21.59
N VAL A 64 -15.32 16.44 21.80
CA VAL A 64 -16.54 15.61 21.66
C VAL A 64 -16.77 15.24 20.21
N GLN A 65 -16.53 16.17 19.28
CA GLN A 65 -16.64 15.91 17.84
C GLN A 65 -15.65 14.81 17.40
N TYR A 66 -14.40 14.90 17.87
CA TYR A 66 -13.38 13.90 17.60
C TYR A 66 -13.76 12.51 18.14
N VAL A 67 -14.16 12.44 19.41
CA VAL A 67 -14.60 11.17 20.02
C VAL A 67 -15.77 10.55 19.26
N ARG A 68 -16.77 11.35 18.88
CA ARG A 68 -17.90 10.86 18.08
C ARG A 68 -17.47 10.34 16.70
N MET A 69 -16.53 11.01 16.04
CA MET A 69 -15.96 10.54 14.78
C MET A 69 -15.31 9.15 14.97
N MET A 70 -14.48 9.01 16.00
CA MET A 70 -13.80 7.74 16.30
C MET A 70 -14.78 6.63 16.70
N GLN A 71 -15.82 6.95 17.47
CA GLN A 71 -16.90 6.00 17.79
C GLN A 71 -17.61 5.52 16.52
N LYS A 72 -17.94 6.41 15.59
CA LYS A 72 -18.57 6.04 14.32
C LYS A 72 -17.66 5.17 13.43
N ALA A 73 -16.37 5.47 13.40
CA ALA A 73 -15.38 4.65 12.68
C ALA A 73 -15.26 3.26 13.32
N GLY A 74 -15.15 3.19 14.64
CA GLY A 74 -15.06 1.93 15.39
C GLY A 74 -16.33 1.08 15.34
N ASN A 75 -17.52 1.70 15.44
CA ASN A 75 -18.79 0.99 15.35
C ASN A 75 -18.99 0.28 14.00
N GLY A 76 -18.50 0.86 12.92
CA GLY A 76 -18.56 0.22 11.60
C GLY A 76 -17.75 -1.08 11.50
N LEU A 77 -16.79 -1.29 12.40
CA LEU A 77 -15.99 -2.53 12.45
C LEU A 77 -16.67 -3.63 13.29
N LEU A 78 -17.64 -3.28 14.13
CA LEU A 78 -18.31 -4.22 15.04
C LEU A 78 -19.55 -4.84 14.41
N PRO A 79 -19.75 -6.16 14.51
CA PRO A 79 -20.96 -6.81 14.01
C PRO A 79 -22.20 -6.34 14.79
N GLY A 80 -23.29 -6.04 14.07
CA GLY A 80 -24.59 -5.71 14.65
C GLY A 80 -24.84 -4.24 15.02
N LYS A 81 -23.87 -3.33 14.87
CA LYS A 81 -24.07 -1.89 15.08
C LYS A 81 -24.12 -1.14 13.74
N HIS A 82 -25.16 -1.41 12.95
CA HIS A 82 -25.35 -0.77 11.62
C HIS A 82 -26.51 0.22 11.60
N GLY A 83 -26.84 0.85 12.74
CA GLY A 83 -27.82 1.94 12.79
C GLY A 83 -27.44 3.10 11.89
N GLN A 84 -28.45 3.79 11.31
CA GLN A 84 -28.24 4.87 10.33
C GLN A 84 -27.28 5.98 10.81
N TYR A 85 -27.12 6.15 12.11
CA TYR A 85 -26.37 7.27 12.71
C TYR A 85 -25.15 6.88 13.52
N ASP A 86 -24.94 5.59 13.73
CA ASP A 86 -23.90 5.09 14.64
C ASP A 86 -22.59 4.75 13.95
N VAL A 87 -22.56 4.72 12.61
CA VAL A 87 -21.40 4.38 11.79
C VAL A 87 -21.06 5.49 10.80
N LEU A 88 -19.84 5.48 10.26
CA LEU A 88 -19.46 6.33 9.15
C LEU A 88 -20.22 5.88 7.90
N ARG A 89 -20.98 6.79 7.31
CA ARG A 89 -21.70 6.56 6.04
C ARG A 89 -21.30 7.58 5.00
N SER A 90 -21.16 7.11 3.78
CA SER A 90 -21.06 7.94 2.59
C SER A 90 -22.23 8.91 2.51
N PHE A 91 -21.97 10.17 2.18
CA PHE A 91 -23.03 11.15 1.96
C PHE A 91 -23.69 11.01 0.60
N ASP A 92 -22.92 10.53 -0.40
CA ASP A 92 -23.43 10.26 -1.75
C ASP A 92 -24.26 8.98 -1.81
N THR A 93 -23.60 7.85 -1.49
CA THR A 93 -24.20 6.52 -1.68
C THR A 93 -25.04 6.03 -0.50
N LYS A 94 -24.99 6.72 0.65
CA LYS A 94 -25.63 6.33 1.93
C LYS A 94 -25.16 4.97 2.47
N GLN A 95 -24.10 4.40 1.91
CA GLN A 95 -23.57 3.09 2.30
C GLN A 95 -22.61 3.21 3.50
N ASP A 96 -22.48 2.13 4.27
CA ASP A 96 -21.53 2.02 5.37
C ASP A 96 -20.10 1.96 4.82
N VAL A 97 -19.25 2.89 5.24
CA VAL A 97 -17.85 3.02 4.81
C VAL A 97 -17.03 1.79 5.19
N ALA A 98 -17.19 1.28 6.41
CA ALA A 98 -16.45 0.11 6.85
C ALA A 98 -16.82 -1.14 6.06
N HIS A 99 -18.11 -1.29 5.69
CA HIS A 99 -18.57 -2.38 4.84
C HIS A 99 -17.95 -2.29 3.43
N GLN A 100 -17.90 -1.10 2.83
CA GLN A 100 -17.29 -0.89 1.50
C GLN A 100 -15.78 -1.17 1.53
N ILE A 101 -15.07 -0.68 2.55
CA ILE A 101 -13.64 -1.00 2.74
C ILE A 101 -13.45 -2.52 2.84
N LYS A 102 -14.26 -3.21 3.65
CA LYS A 102 -14.19 -4.66 3.84
C LYS A 102 -14.39 -5.43 2.54
N ARG A 103 -15.32 -4.98 1.68
CA ARG A 103 -15.54 -5.56 0.34
C ARG A 103 -14.37 -5.31 -0.62
N GLY A 104 -13.69 -4.16 -0.52
CA GLY A 104 -12.54 -3.83 -1.35
C GLY A 104 -11.23 -4.53 -0.93
N ILE A 105 -11.12 -4.95 0.35
CA ILE A 105 -9.89 -5.57 0.89
C ILE A 105 -9.39 -6.76 0.03
N PRO A 106 -10.20 -7.74 -0.40
CA PRO A 106 -9.71 -8.86 -1.20
C PRO A 106 -9.06 -8.44 -2.51
N ALA A 107 -9.63 -7.45 -3.22
CA ALA A 107 -9.08 -6.95 -4.47
C ALA A 107 -7.74 -6.22 -4.25
N THR A 108 -7.68 -5.31 -3.26
CA THR A 108 -6.45 -4.59 -2.90
C THR A 108 -5.34 -5.56 -2.47
N PHE A 109 -5.64 -6.52 -1.60
CA PHE A 109 -4.65 -7.51 -1.16
C PHE A 109 -4.18 -8.41 -2.29
N SER A 110 -5.07 -8.89 -3.14
CA SER A 110 -4.73 -9.70 -4.32
C SER A 110 -3.78 -8.94 -5.26
N LEU A 111 -4.08 -7.66 -5.53
CA LEU A 111 -3.22 -6.79 -6.32
C LEU A 111 -1.84 -6.61 -5.66
N CYS A 112 -1.81 -6.22 -4.39
CA CYS A 112 -0.58 -5.91 -3.68
C CYS A 112 0.32 -7.13 -3.51
N ILE A 113 -0.24 -8.29 -3.12
CA ILE A 113 0.55 -9.52 -2.91
C ILE A 113 1.13 -10.03 -4.23
N GLY A 114 0.33 -10.12 -5.29
CA GLY A 114 0.82 -10.60 -6.58
C GLY A 114 1.89 -9.67 -7.18
N ALA A 115 1.66 -8.35 -7.15
CA ALA A 115 2.67 -7.39 -7.57
C ALA A 115 3.95 -7.50 -6.71
N ALA A 116 3.82 -7.65 -5.38
CA ALA A 116 4.94 -7.79 -4.46
C ALA A 116 5.81 -9.01 -4.77
N ILE A 117 5.20 -10.15 -5.07
CA ILE A 117 5.93 -11.36 -5.48
C ILE A 117 6.71 -11.08 -6.77
N ILE A 118 6.07 -10.45 -7.76
CA ILE A 118 6.68 -10.13 -9.05
C ILE A 118 7.85 -9.16 -8.87
N TRP A 119 7.66 -8.03 -8.18
CA TRP A 119 8.73 -7.05 -8.04
C TRP A 119 9.91 -7.56 -7.21
N LEU A 120 9.64 -8.34 -6.15
CA LEU A 120 10.71 -8.89 -5.33
C LEU A 120 11.53 -9.93 -6.11
N PHE A 121 10.85 -10.80 -6.86
CA PHE A 121 11.50 -11.82 -7.68
C PHE A 121 12.32 -11.19 -8.82
N PHE A 122 11.69 -10.38 -9.66
CA PHE A 122 12.38 -9.79 -10.81
C PHE A 122 13.34 -8.68 -10.41
N GLY A 123 13.06 -7.89 -9.37
CA GLY A 123 13.99 -6.91 -8.83
C GLY A 123 15.27 -7.57 -8.28
N THR A 124 15.10 -8.70 -7.56
CA THR A 124 16.26 -9.49 -7.10
C THR A 124 17.04 -10.06 -8.29
N LEU A 125 16.37 -10.63 -9.27
CA LEU A 125 16.99 -11.20 -10.48
C LEU A 125 17.79 -10.13 -11.24
N VAL A 126 17.18 -8.98 -11.50
CA VAL A 126 17.80 -7.82 -12.16
C VAL A 126 19.03 -7.35 -11.38
N GLY A 127 18.91 -7.18 -10.06
CA GLY A 127 20.01 -6.74 -9.20
C GLY A 127 21.20 -7.72 -9.20
N VAL A 128 20.93 -9.03 -9.10
CA VAL A 128 21.95 -10.06 -9.14
C VAL A 128 22.68 -10.08 -10.48
N ILE A 129 21.92 -10.09 -11.60
CA ILE A 129 22.52 -10.11 -12.95
C ILE A 129 23.37 -8.86 -13.17
N SER A 130 22.84 -7.67 -12.84
CA SER A 130 23.59 -6.41 -12.98
C SER A 130 24.85 -6.38 -12.13
N ALA A 131 24.83 -6.92 -10.89
CA ALA A 131 26.02 -6.98 -10.04
C ALA A 131 27.08 -7.95 -10.54
N VAL A 132 26.67 -9.15 -11.00
CA VAL A 132 27.59 -10.18 -11.53
C VAL A 132 28.26 -9.73 -12.83
N TYR A 133 27.53 -9.02 -13.68
CA TYR A 133 28.05 -8.51 -14.96
C TYR A 133 28.35 -7.00 -14.93
N ALA A 134 28.70 -6.47 -13.76
CA ALA A 134 28.96 -5.06 -13.55
C ALA A 134 29.93 -4.46 -14.59
N GLY A 135 29.54 -3.33 -15.17
CA GLY A 135 30.31 -2.61 -16.21
C GLY A 135 30.21 -3.20 -17.64
N ARG A 136 29.58 -4.37 -17.83
CA ARG A 136 29.35 -4.97 -19.14
C ARG A 136 28.11 -4.40 -19.82
N PHE A 137 27.92 -4.72 -21.10
CA PHE A 137 26.75 -4.28 -21.86
C PHE A 137 25.42 -4.71 -21.23
N SER A 138 25.34 -5.94 -20.73
CA SER A 138 24.15 -6.47 -20.05
C SER A 138 23.77 -5.64 -18.82
N ASP A 139 24.74 -5.23 -17.99
CA ASP A 139 24.51 -4.35 -16.85
C ASP A 139 23.95 -2.99 -17.28
N ARG A 140 24.56 -2.38 -18.30
CA ARG A 140 24.10 -1.10 -18.84
C ARG A 140 22.69 -1.19 -19.42
N ALA A 141 22.41 -2.22 -20.23
CA ALA A 141 21.11 -2.43 -20.84
C ALA A 141 20.01 -2.63 -19.79
N ILE A 142 20.24 -3.50 -18.80
CA ILE A 142 19.29 -3.77 -17.70
C ILE A 142 19.06 -2.50 -16.88
N THR A 143 20.12 -1.78 -16.53
CA THR A 143 20.00 -0.55 -15.73
C THR A 143 19.25 0.54 -16.50
N THR A 144 19.47 0.67 -17.83
CA THR A 144 18.73 1.62 -18.67
C THR A 144 17.25 1.24 -18.76
N LEU A 145 16.92 -0.04 -19.00
CA LEU A 145 15.52 -0.51 -19.00
C LEU A 145 14.83 -0.29 -17.66
N ALA A 146 15.54 -0.55 -16.56
CA ALA A 146 15.05 -0.28 -15.21
C ALA A 146 14.78 1.21 -14.98
N LEU A 147 15.64 2.10 -15.48
CA LEU A 147 15.44 3.56 -15.42
C LEU A 147 14.22 3.99 -16.21
N ILE A 148 14.03 3.47 -17.43
CA ILE A 148 12.85 3.73 -18.25
C ILE A 148 11.58 3.32 -17.49
N GLY A 149 11.56 2.11 -16.90
CA GLY A 149 10.42 1.62 -16.14
C GLY A 149 10.07 2.51 -14.93
N VAL A 150 11.08 2.97 -14.19
CA VAL A 150 10.89 3.87 -13.04
C VAL A 150 10.41 5.27 -13.46
N SER A 151 10.77 5.72 -14.67
CA SER A 151 10.40 7.05 -15.15
C SER A 151 8.99 7.15 -15.71
N MET A 152 8.33 6.01 -15.96
CA MET A 152 6.96 6.00 -16.48
C MET A 152 5.95 6.15 -15.35
N PRO A 153 4.98 7.09 -15.46
CA PRO A 153 3.88 7.15 -14.50
C PRO A 153 3.06 5.85 -14.54
N VAL A 154 2.84 5.22 -13.38
CA VAL A 154 2.14 3.92 -13.26
C VAL A 154 0.77 3.94 -13.95
N PHE A 155 -0.01 5.02 -13.76
CA PHE A 155 -1.32 5.15 -14.39
C PHE A 155 -1.24 5.21 -15.90
N TRP A 156 -0.24 5.92 -16.45
CA TRP A 156 -0.03 6.01 -17.90
C TRP A 156 0.32 4.64 -18.49
N LEU A 157 1.26 3.93 -17.85
CA LEU A 157 1.61 2.56 -18.27
C LEU A 157 0.38 1.64 -18.21
N GLY A 158 -0.42 1.75 -17.15
CA GLY A 158 -1.66 0.99 -17.01
C GLY A 158 -2.66 1.25 -18.14
N ILE A 159 -2.90 2.52 -18.49
CA ILE A 159 -3.79 2.90 -19.61
C ILE A 159 -3.27 2.35 -20.93
N VAL A 160 -1.96 2.47 -21.19
CA VAL A 160 -1.33 1.97 -22.43
C VAL A 160 -1.47 0.44 -22.52
N LEU A 161 -1.14 -0.28 -21.46
CA LEU A 161 -1.26 -1.75 -21.43
C LEU A 161 -2.72 -2.19 -21.63
N ARG A 162 -3.65 -1.58 -20.91
CA ARG A 162 -5.09 -1.86 -21.03
C ARG A 162 -5.57 -1.61 -22.46
N PHE A 163 -5.24 -0.45 -23.05
CA PHE A 163 -5.64 -0.11 -24.40
C PHE A 163 -5.14 -1.12 -25.43
N PHE A 164 -3.84 -1.45 -25.43
CA PHE A 164 -3.26 -2.33 -26.44
C PHE A 164 -3.53 -3.82 -26.23
N LEU A 165 -3.74 -4.27 -25.01
CA LEU A 165 -3.84 -5.69 -24.66
C LEU A 165 -5.24 -6.15 -24.24
N ALA A 166 -6.12 -5.21 -23.86
CA ALA A 166 -7.45 -5.54 -23.36
C ALA A 166 -8.59 -4.89 -24.18
N GLU A 167 -8.42 -3.66 -24.69
CA GLU A 167 -9.50 -2.94 -25.38
C GLU A 167 -9.42 -3.03 -26.90
N LYS A 168 -8.24 -2.76 -27.48
CA LYS A 168 -8.06 -2.62 -28.92
C LYS A 168 -8.20 -3.93 -29.74
N PRO A 169 -7.71 -5.10 -29.29
CA PRO A 169 -7.79 -6.33 -30.06
C PRO A 169 -9.24 -6.84 -30.19
N ASN A 170 -9.61 -7.35 -31.38
CA ASN A 170 -10.93 -8.00 -31.59
C ASN A 170 -11.13 -9.25 -30.70
N ASN A 171 -10.04 -9.89 -30.28
CA ASN A 171 -10.03 -10.97 -29.31
C ASN A 171 -8.91 -10.68 -28.31
N PRO A 172 -9.17 -9.88 -27.26
CA PRO A 172 -8.12 -9.43 -26.36
C PRO A 172 -7.55 -10.58 -25.54
N PRO A 173 -6.22 -10.66 -25.39
CA PRO A 173 -5.59 -11.68 -24.56
C PRO A 173 -5.82 -11.48 -23.05
N PHE A 174 -6.28 -10.30 -22.62
CA PHE A 174 -6.57 -9.99 -21.23
C PHE A 174 -7.91 -9.30 -21.06
N PRO A 175 -8.55 -9.47 -19.88
CA PRO A 175 -9.79 -8.77 -19.55
C PRO A 175 -9.60 -7.26 -19.47
N ASP A 176 -10.66 -6.51 -19.82
CA ASP A 176 -10.71 -5.06 -19.75
C ASP A 176 -10.87 -4.51 -18.32
N GLY A 177 -10.37 -5.20 -17.33
CA GLY A 177 -10.45 -4.83 -15.91
C GLY A 177 -11.47 -5.65 -15.13
N GLY A 178 -11.80 -5.16 -13.93
CA GLY A 178 -12.64 -5.87 -12.97
C GLY A 178 -11.86 -6.85 -12.10
N TYR A 179 -12.52 -7.34 -11.05
CA TYR A 179 -11.94 -8.28 -10.09
C TYR A 179 -12.83 -9.51 -9.94
N VAL A 180 -12.21 -10.68 -10.03
CA VAL A 180 -12.81 -11.98 -9.70
C VAL A 180 -12.17 -12.49 -8.42
N GLY A 181 -12.95 -13.05 -7.51
CA GLY A 181 -12.45 -13.59 -6.25
C GLY A 181 -11.58 -14.83 -6.45
N LEU A 182 -10.47 -14.93 -5.69
CA LEU A 182 -9.61 -16.12 -5.72
C LEU A 182 -10.36 -17.41 -5.40
N THR A 183 -11.37 -17.33 -4.54
CA THR A 183 -12.21 -18.47 -4.12
C THR A 183 -13.29 -18.83 -5.13
N ASP A 184 -13.65 -17.90 -6.03
CA ASP A 184 -14.71 -18.08 -7.01
C ASP A 184 -14.15 -18.75 -8.27
N ASP A 185 -13.09 -18.22 -8.84
CA ASP A 185 -12.35 -18.78 -9.97
C ASP A 185 -10.87 -18.34 -9.92
N PRO A 186 -9.95 -19.23 -9.48
CA PRO A 186 -8.52 -18.89 -9.38
C PRO A 186 -7.86 -18.54 -10.71
N VAL A 187 -8.33 -19.12 -11.84
CA VAL A 187 -7.76 -18.87 -13.16
C VAL A 187 -8.21 -17.49 -13.66
N ALA A 188 -9.48 -17.19 -13.57
CA ALA A 188 -10.02 -15.88 -13.91
C ALA A 188 -9.42 -14.80 -12.97
N TRP A 189 -9.28 -15.09 -11.66
CA TRP A 189 -8.63 -14.21 -10.70
C TRP A 189 -7.22 -13.80 -11.16
N ALA A 190 -6.37 -14.78 -11.50
CA ALA A 190 -5.02 -14.50 -11.98
C ALA A 190 -5.05 -13.74 -13.31
N HIS A 191 -5.94 -14.13 -14.24
CA HIS A 191 -6.06 -13.54 -15.57
C HIS A 191 -6.44 -12.04 -15.51
N HIS A 192 -7.35 -11.65 -14.61
CA HIS A 192 -7.72 -10.25 -14.39
C HIS A 192 -6.61 -9.43 -13.73
N LEU A 193 -5.71 -10.09 -12.99
CA LEU A 193 -4.68 -9.39 -12.21
C LEU A 193 -3.31 -9.35 -12.88
N ILE A 194 -3.03 -10.11 -13.95
CA ILE A 194 -1.72 -10.13 -14.63
C ILE A 194 -1.28 -8.73 -15.07
N LEU A 195 -2.12 -7.98 -15.80
CA LEU A 195 -1.80 -6.63 -16.23
C LEU A 195 -1.64 -5.64 -15.06
N PRO A 196 -2.58 -5.59 -14.08
CA PRO A 196 -2.42 -4.80 -12.86
C PRO A 196 -1.14 -5.15 -12.08
N TRP A 197 -0.81 -6.43 -11.90
CA TRP A 197 0.41 -6.86 -11.22
C TRP A 197 1.67 -6.38 -11.94
N PHE A 198 1.72 -6.56 -13.27
CA PHE A 198 2.85 -6.09 -14.07
C PHE A 198 3.00 -4.57 -14.00
N CYS A 199 1.89 -3.84 -14.16
CA CYS A 199 1.86 -2.40 -14.11
C CYS A 199 2.39 -1.84 -12.77
N LEU A 200 1.91 -2.40 -11.65
CA LEU A 200 2.32 -1.96 -10.32
C LEU A 200 3.77 -2.36 -10.00
N SER A 201 4.22 -3.53 -10.47
CA SER A 201 5.54 -4.06 -10.12
C SER A 201 6.69 -3.42 -10.87
N ILE A 202 6.48 -2.89 -12.08
CA ILE A 202 7.60 -2.42 -12.95
C ILE A 202 8.43 -1.31 -12.32
N LEU A 203 7.78 -0.39 -11.60
CA LEU A 203 8.42 0.68 -10.86
C LEU A 203 9.38 0.13 -9.79
N PHE A 204 8.89 -0.84 -9.02
CA PHE A 204 9.66 -1.46 -7.94
C PHE A 204 10.77 -2.37 -8.46
N ILE A 205 10.57 -3.10 -9.56
CA ILE A 205 11.62 -3.93 -10.18
C ILE A 205 12.87 -3.10 -10.47
N GLY A 206 12.71 -1.93 -11.07
CA GLY A 206 13.83 -1.04 -11.38
C GLY A 206 14.51 -0.45 -10.13
N PHE A 207 13.73 -0.10 -9.13
CA PHE A 207 14.23 0.43 -7.86
C PHE A 207 15.00 -0.64 -7.08
N TYR A 208 14.39 -1.81 -6.85
CA TYR A 208 14.98 -2.92 -6.09
C TYR A 208 16.22 -3.48 -6.78
N GLY A 209 16.17 -3.61 -8.11
CA GLY A 209 17.32 -4.05 -8.89
C GLY A 209 18.55 -3.16 -8.69
N ARG A 210 18.38 -1.83 -8.68
CA ARG A 210 19.49 -0.89 -8.44
C ARG A 210 20.01 -0.94 -7.02
N VAL A 211 19.12 -0.95 -6.02
CA VAL A 211 19.52 -1.03 -4.61
C VAL A 211 20.28 -2.33 -4.34
N LEU A 212 19.75 -3.47 -4.80
CA LEU A 212 20.42 -4.76 -4.62
C LEU A 212 21.77 -4.81 -5.35
N ARG A 213 21.84 -4.30 -6.59
CA ARG A 213 23.11 -4.21 -7.33
C ARG A 213 24.17 -3.45 -6.52
N SER A 214 23.84 -2.28 -5.99
CA SER A 214 24.77 -1.48 -5.18
C SER A 214 25.22 -2.25 -3.96
N ASN A 215 24.29 -2.78 -3.18
CA ASN A 215 24.60 -3.57 -1.98
C ASN A 215 25.48 -4.79 -2.28
N MET A 216 25.22 -5.48 -3.39
CA MET A 216 26.03 -6.65 -3.79
C MET A 216 27.45 -6.25 -4.17
N LEU A 217 27.65 -5.14 -4.87
CA LEU A 217 28.98 -4.64 -5.23
C LEU A 217 29.80 -4.27 -3.97
N ASP A 218 29.16 -3.64 -3.00
CA ASP A 218 29.80 -3.30 -1.72
C ASP A 218 30.20 -4.57 -0.96
N VAL A 219 29.25 -5.51 -0.80
CA VAL A 219 29.47 -6.79 -0.10
C VAL A 219 30.53 -7.66 -0.79
N MET A 220 30.63 -7.65 -2.13
CA MET A 220 31.63 -8.42 -2.86
C MET A 220 33.07 -8.04 -2.52
N ASN A 221 33.29 -6.84 -1.99
CA ASN A 221 34.60 -6.31 -1.62
C ASN A 221 34.96 -6.55 -0.13
N GLU A 222 34.04 -7.10 0.66
CA GLU A 222 34.24 -7.37 2.07
C GLU A 222 35.25 -8.49 2.33
N ASP A 223 36.01 -8.37 3.43
CA ASP A 223 37.11 -9.32 3.77
C ASP A 223 36.63 -10.75 3.97
N TYR A 224 35.43 -10.95 4.54
CA TYR A 224 34.90 -12.31 4.70
C TYR A 224 34.56 -12.98 3.35
N VAL A 225 34.24 -12.20 2.32
CA VAL A 225 34.03 -12.74 0.96
C VAL A 225 35.37 -13.11 0.33
N ARG A 226 36.41 -12.27 0.52
CA ARG A 226 37.78 -12.59 0.09
C ARG A 226 38.28 -13.86 0.77
N THR A 227 38.07 -13.98 2.08
CA THR A 227 38.41 -15.19 2.86
C THR A 227 37.67 -16.44 2.36
N ALA A 228 36.37 -16.33 2.03
CA ALA A 228 35.60 -17.44 1.46
C ALA A 228 36.18 -17.91 0.12
N LYS A 229 36.57 -16.96 -0.76
CA LYS A 229 37.26 -17.27 -2.03
C LYS A 229 38.63 -17.94 -1.79
N ALA A 230 39.43 -17.41 -0.85
CA ALA A 230 40.76 -17.97 -0.51
C ALA A 230 40.67 -19.41 0.06
N LYS A 231 39.56 -19.74 0.74
CA LYS A 231 39.27 -21.12 1.21
C LYS A 231 38.80 -22.07 0.09
N GLY A 232 38.81 -21.65 -1.18
CA GLY A 232 38.48 -22.51 -2.32
C GLY A 232 36.97 -22.72 -2.54
N LEU A 233 36.09 -21.89 -1.94
CA LEU A 233 34.64 -22.00 -2.18
C LEU A 233 34.33 -21.64 -3.62
N GLY A 234 33.50 -22.45 -4.28
CA GLY A 234 33.09 -22.21 -5.67
C GLY A 234 32.28 -20.92 -5.84
N PRO A 235 32.36 -20.25 -7.02
CA PRO A 235 31.79 -18.91 -7.25
C PRO A 235 30.30 -18.82 -6.95
N LYS A 236 29.50 -19.83 -7.34
CA LYS A 236 28.05 -19.86 -7.05
C LYS A 236 27.76 -19.89 -5.56
N ARG A 237 28.56 -20.66 -4.77
CA ARG A 237 28.39 -20.75 -3.32
C ARG A 237 28.75 -19.44 -2.62
N VAL A 238 29.82 -18.78 -3.07
CA VAL A 238 30.22 -17.45 -2.58
C VAL A 238 29.12 -16.44 -2.90
N LEU A 239 28.63 -16.40 -4.14
CA LEU A 239 27.57 -15.47 -4.56
C LEU A 239 26.28 -15.65 -3.75
N LEU A 240 25.72 -16.85 -3.69
CA LEU A 240 24.42 -17.08 -3.07
C LEU A 240 24.46 -17.05 -1.54
N LYS A 241 25.49 -17.65 -0.92
CA LYS A 241 25.54 -17.83 0.53
C LYS A 241 26.20 -16.65 1.26
N HIS A 242 27.21 -16.00 0.65
CA HIS A 242 27.98 -14.96 1.31
C HIS A 242 27.66 -13.57 0.80
N VAL A 243 27.42 -13.38 -0.49
CA VAL A 243 27.10 -12.06 -1.06
C VAL A 243 25.60 -11.78 -1.00
N LEU A 244 24.79 -12.55 -1.73
CA LEU A 244 23.36 -12.27 -1.87
C LEU A 244 22.65 -12.24 -0.51
N ARG A 245 22.90 -13.22 0.36
CA ARG A 245 22.25 -13.30 1.67
C ARG A 245 22.43 -12.01 2.49
N ASN A 246 23.65 -11.45 2.51
CA ASN A 246 23.93 -10.24 3.27
C ASN A 246 23.41 -8.99 2.57
N SER A 247 23.44 -8.96 1.24
CA SER A 247 22.89 -7.85 0.43
C SER A 247 21.36 -7.77 0.47
N MET A 248 20.66 -8.86 0.84
CA MET A 248 19.19 -8.89 0.96
C MET A 248 18.68 -8.23 2.26
N ILE A 249 19.50 -8.00 3.27
CA ILE A 249 19.04 -7.43 4.55
C ILE A 249 18.35 -6.06 4.35
N PRO A 250 18.94 -5.07 3.65
CA PRO A 250 18.27 -3.81 3.37
C PRO A 250 17.03 -3.98 2.46
N ILE A 251 17.06 -4.95 1.54
CA ILE A 251 15.95 -5.24 0.62
C ILE A 251 14.70 -5.69 1.37
N VAL A 252 14.84 -6.59 2.35
CA VAL A 252 13.71 -7.08 3.17
C VAL A 252 13.05 -5.94 3.92
N THR A 253 13.85 -5.00 4.40
CA THR A 253 13.34 -3.81 5.09
C THR A 253 12.55 -2.89 4.16
N LEU A 254 13.16 -2.51 3.04
CA LEU A 254 12.51 -1.68 2.04
C LEU A 254 11.20 -2.35 1.58
N PHE A 255 11.24 -3.67 1.33
CA PHE A 255 10.08 -4.44 0.93
C PHE A 255 8.91 -4.28 1.90
N ALA A 256 9.14 -4.43 3.18
CA ALA A 256 8.05 -4.35 4.15
C ALA A 256 7.46 -2.92 4.26
N LEU A 257 8.31 -1.88 4.14
CA LEU A 257 7.85 -0.49 4.13
C LEU A 257 7.09 -0.15 2.84
N ASP A 258 7.60 -0.57 1.69
CA ASP A 258 6.96 -0.33 0.39
C ASP A 258 5.65 -1.10 0.28
N PHE A 259 5.61 -2.35 0.73
CA PHE A 259 4.39 -3.16 0.78
C PHE A 259 3.32 -2.51 1.66
N ALA A 260 3.71 -1.97 2.82
CA ALA A 260 2.83 -1.19 3.68
C ALA A 260 2.28 0.05 2.98
N ALA A 261 3.15 0.80 2.29
CA ALA A 261 2.75 2.01 1.56
C ALA A 261 1.79 1.69 0.41
N VAL A 262 2.04 0.60 -0.33
CA VAL A 262 1.17 0.15 -1.43
C VAL A 262 -0.20 -0.28 -0.90
N LEU A 263 -0.26 -1.07 0.17
CA LEU A 263 -1.51 -1.42 0.85
C LEU A 263 -2.24 -0.21 1.43
N GLY A 264 -1.48 0.75 1.96
CA GLY A 264 -2.02 1.96 2.59
C GLY A 264 -2.58 2.99 1.61
N GLY A 265 -2.45 2.78 0.29
CA GLY A 265 -2.99 3.70 -0.72
C GLY A 265 -2.14 3.84 -1.98
N GLY A 266 -0.93 3.27 -2.03
CA GLY A 266 -0.07 3.34 -3.21
C GLY A 266 -0.62 2.64 -4.46
N ALA A 267 -1.60 1.76 -4.30
CA ALA A 267 -2.27 1.04 -5.39
C ALA A 267 -3.48 1.79 -5.99
N ILE A 268 -3.88 2.95 -5.46
CA ILE A 268 -5.10 3.70 -5.87
C ILE A 268 -5.19 3.87 -7.39
N LEU A 269 -4.13 4.33 -8.03
CA LEU A 269 -4.11 4.60 -9.47
C LEU A 269 -4.25 3.31 -10.28
N THR A 270 -3.57 2.24 -9.90
CA THR A 270 -3.67 0.94 -10.57
C THR A 270 -5.08 0.36 -10.42
N GLU A 271 -5.64 0.38 -9.21
CA GLU A 271 -7.01 -0.09 -8.98
C GLU A 271 -8.04 0.70 -9.79
N THR A 272 -7.83 2.01 -9.94
CA THR A 272 -8.74 2.87 -10.69
C THR A 272 -8.63 2.62 -12.20
N VAL A 273 -7.44 2.49 -12.74
CA VAL A 273 -7.22 2.23 -14.17
C VAL A 273 -7.80 0.89 -14.59
N PHE A 274 -7.64 -0.16 -13.77
CA PHE A 274 -8.14 -1.50 -14.07
C PHE A 274 -9.50 -1.82 -13.44
N ASP A 275 -10.18 -0.84 -12.86
CA ASP A 275 -11.52 -0.95 -12.25
C ASP A 275 -11.67 -2.13 -11.26
N LEU A 276 -10.68 -2.37 -10.41
CA LEU A 276 -10.61 -3.54 -9.54
C LEU A 276 -11.58 -3.51 -8.33
N LYS A 277 -12.30 -2.41 -8.12
CA LYS A 277 -13.24 -2.21 -6.99
C LYS A 277 -12.61 -2.43 -5.62
N GLY A 278 -11.31 -2.18 -5.48
CA GLY A 278 -10.59 -2.27 -4.22
C GLY A 278 -10.79 -1.03 -3.33
N VAL A 279 -10.03 -1.00 -2.23
CA VAL A 279 -10.09 0.11 -1.26
C VAL A 279 -9.56 1.41 -1.87
N GLY A 280 -8.51 1.33 -2.69
CA GLY A 280 -7.96 2.48 -3.42
C GLY A 280 -8.93 3.02 -4.46
N TRP A 281 -9.60 2.15 -5.20
CA TRP A 281 -10.66 2.54 -6.14
C TRP A 281 -11.79 3.28 -5.41
N TYR A 282 -12.22 2.77 -4.26
CA TYR A 282 -13.25 3.42 -3.43
C TYR A 282 -12.81 4.79 -2.94
N ALA A 283 -11.53 4.95 -2.57
CA ALA A 283 -10.96 6.25 -2.23
C ALA A 283 -11.02 7.24 -3.41
N ALA A 284 -10.59 6.81 -4.61
CA ALA A 284 -10.58 7.67 -5.80
C ALA A 284 -11.98 8.16 -6.17
N GLN A 285 -12.99 7.28 -6.13
CA GLN A 285 -14.39 7.65 -6.38
C GLN A 285 -14.88 8.67 -5.35
N SER A 286 -14.53 8.46 -4.09
CA SER A 286 -14.96 9.35 -2.99
C SER A 286 -14.31 10.74 -3.07
N VAL A 287 -13.08 10.83 -3.53
CA VAL A 287 -12.39 12.11 -3.78
C VAL A 287 -13.08 12.85 -4.94
N GLY A 288 -13.42 12.16 -6.02
CA GLY A 288 -14.15 12.75 -7.15
C GLY A 288 -15.53 13.31 -6.74
N GLY A 289 -16.22 12.66 -5.81
CA GLY A 289 -17.51 13.09 -5.24
C GLY A 289 -17.39 14.08 -4.08
N LEU A 290 -16.18 14.38 -3.57
CA LEU A 290 -15.93 15.15 -2.34
C LEU A 290 -16.64 14.54 -1.11
N ASP A 291 -16.78 13.23 -1.08
CA ASP A 291 -17.46 12.49 -0.02
C ASP A 291 -16.48 12.21 1.15
N LEU A 292 -16.56 13.05 2.17
CA LEU A 292 -15.59 13.06 3.28
C LEU A 292 -15.54 11.78 4.13
N PRO A 293 -16.66 11.13 4.56
CA PRO A 293 -16.59 9.96 5.41
C PRO A 293 -15.81 8.78 4.79
N PRO A 294 -16.00 8.42 3.51
CA PRO A 294 -15.17 7.43 2.85
C PRO A 294 -13.69 7.81 2.80
N ILE A 295 -13.37 9.07 2.46
CA ILE A 295 -11.98 9.54 2.41
C ILE A 295 -11.33 9.39 3.79
N MET A 296 -12.01 9.80 4.86
CA MET A 296 -11.53 9.63 6.24
C MET A 296 -11.34 8.15 6.58
N GLY A 297 -12.31 7.29 6.26
CA GLY A 297 -12.23 5.85 6.51
C GLY A 297 -11.06 5.19 5.81
N VAL A 298 -10.85 5.48 4.53
CA VAL A 298 -9.73 4.92 3.75
C VAL A 298 -8.39 5.48 4.23
N THR A 299 -8.31 6.75 4.64
CA THR A 299 -7.09 7.32 5.21
C THR A 299 -6.72 6.62 6.53
N LEU A 300 -7.69 6.34 7.40
CA LEU A 300 -7.46 5.58 8.63
C LEU A 300 -7.03 4.13 8.36
N TYR A 301 -7.64 3.49 7.35
CA TYR A 301 -7.24 2.17 6.86
C TYR A 301 -5.77 2.17 6.41
N GLY A 302 -5.39 3.11 5.55
CA GLY A 302 -4.02 3.24 5.06
C GLY A 302 -3.02 3.47 6.19
N ALA A 303 -3.32 4.39 7.09
CA ALA A 303 -2.50 4.66 8.26
C ALA A 303 -2.32 3.43 9.15
N PHE A 304 -3.39 2.65 9.36
CA PHE A 304 -3.31 1.41 10.13
C PHE A 304 -2.29 0.44 9.51
N PHE A 305 -2.35 0.19 8.20
CA PHE A 305 -1.43 -0.75 7.55
C PHE A 305 0.01 -0.25 7.56
N ILE A 306 0.23 1.05 7.28
CA ILE A 306 1.58 1.63 7.33
C ILE A 306 2.19 1.47 8.73
N VAL A 307 1.45 1.80 9.78
CA VAL A 307 1.93 1.72 11.16
C VAL A 307 2.10 0.26 11.61
N PHE A 308 1.18 -0.63 11.23
CA PHE A 308 1.24 -2.05 11.53
C PHE A 308 2.48 -2.71 10.90
N PHE A 309 2.70 -2.52 9.61
CA PHE A 309 3.87 -3.09 8.94
C PHE A 309 5.18 -2.45 9.39
N SER A 310 5.20 -1.14 9.70
CA SER A 310 6.36 -0.51 10.32
C SER A 310 6.72 -1.16 11.65
N ALA A 311 5.73 -1.41 12.51
CA ALA A 311 5.96 -2.11 13.76
C ALA A 311 6.43 -3.56 13.55
N LEU A 312 5.88 -4.25 12.54
CA LEU A 312 6.30 -5.60 12.16
C LEU A 312 7.76 -5.64 11.72
N VAL A 313 8.17 -4.67 10.88
CA VAL A 313 9.57 -4.51 10.44
C VAL A 313 10.52 -4.35 11.60
N ASP A 314 10.18 -3.51 12.57
CA ASP A 314 11.03 -3.30 13.74
C ASP A 314 11.17 -4.56 14.61
N ILE A 315 10.10 -5.35 14.72
CA ILE A 315 10.14 -6.65 15.41
C ILE A 315 11.02 -7.64 14.64
N LEU A 316 10.87 -7.69 13.31
CA LEU A 316 11.70 -8.53 12.44
C LEU A 316 13.19 -8.15 12.50
N TYR A 317 13.52 -6.86 12.59
CA TYR A 317 14.90 -6.41 12.76
C TYR A 317 15.55 -6.97 14.02
N VAL A 318 14.86 -6.89 15.15
CA VAL A 318 15.39 -7.42 16.42
C VAL A 318 15.60 -8.94 16.36
N TRP A 319 14.82 -9.63 15.51
CA TRP A 319 14.98 -11.08 15.30
C TRP A 319 16.10 -11.41 14.31
N LEU A 320 16.27 -10.61 13.25
CA LEU A 320 17.29 -10.83 12.20
C LEU A 320 18.69 -10.37 12.64
N ASP A 321 18.79 -9.30 13.42
CA ASP A 321 20.06 -8.79 13.92
C ASP A 321 20.08 -8.72 15.46
N PRO A 322 20.61 -9.79 16.13
CA PRO A 322 20.73 -9.81 17.58
C PRO A 322 21.62 -8.72 18.19
N ARG A 323 22.40 -8.00 17.36
CA ARG A 323 23.29 -6.94 17.81
C ARG A 323 22.55 -5.63 18.14
N ILE A 324 21.32 -5.47 17.62
CA ILE A 324 20.47 -4.28 17.85
C ILE A 324 19.56 -4.49 19.09
N ARG A 325 19.80 -5.49 19.93
CA ARG A 325 19.02 -5.64 21.16
C ARG A 325 19.22 -4.44 22.07
N PRO A 326 18.16 -3.65 22.33
CA PRO A 326 18.27 -2.59 23.34
C PRO A 326 18.57 -3.25 24.68
N SER A 327 19.66 -2.80 25.31
CA SER A 327 20.04 -3.12 26.69
C SER A 327 18.91 -2.79 27.68
#